data_38499f238cc7ef9dba66ef6e0d3cce77
#
_entry.id   38499f238cc7ef9dba66ef6e0d3cce77
#
_cell.length_a   1.000
_cell.length_b   1.000
_cell.length_c   1.000
_cell.angle_alpha   90.00
_cell.angle_beta   90.00
_cell.angle_gamma   90.00
#
_symmetry.space_group_name_H-M   'P 1'
#
loop_
_entity.id
_entity.type
_entity.pdbx_description
1 polymer ?
#
loop_
_entity_poly.entity_id
_entity_poly.type
_entity_poly.pdbx_seq_one_letter_code
_entity_poly.pdbx_strand_id
1 'polypeptide(L)'
;MDKDVLVTVSGLLFGTNEEGGMEDIEVIAPGEYYQKNGKHYVIYEELAEAQSEPVRNLLRISSDKLSIRKRGLINTELEFEPGNATVSHYSTPFGNLVLGIRAKELKIQEEEKRIKIDVEYALEVNYEHISNCYIKIQVQSKEGQDFSLTS
;
A
#
# COMPACT_ATOMS: atom_id res chain seq x y z
N MET A 1 5.99 -17.10 8.10
CA MET A 1 4.59 -16.64 7.96
C MET A 1 3.91 -17.47 6.89
N ASP A 2 2.65 -17.78 7.09
CA ASP A 2 1.92 -18.62 6.13
C ASP A 2 1.59 -17.88 4.85
N LYS A 3 1.28 -18.65 3.82
CA LYS A 3 0.95 -18.07 2.53
C LYS A 3 -0.31 -17.21 2.58
N ASP A 4 -1.33 -17.64 3.32
CA ASP A 4 -2.58 -16.90 3.40
C ASP A 4 -2.50 -15.85 4.50
N VAL A 5 -2.71 -14.60 4.13
CA VAL A 5 -2.61 -13.48 5.05
C VAL A 5 -3.80 -12.55 4.90
N LEU A 6 -3.98 -11.72 5.92
CA LEU A 6 -4.92 -10.61 5.88
C LEU A 6 -4.09 -9.33 5.81
N VAL A 7 -4.40 -8.52 4.81
CA VAL A 7 -3.68 -7.26 4.58
C VAL A 7 -4.56 -6.10 4.97
N THR A 8 -4.05 -5.21 5.80
CA THR A 8 -4.72 -3.97 6.15
C THR A 8 -3.84 -2.82 5.72
N VAL A 9 -4.37 -1.93 4.90
CA VAL A 9 -3.63 -0.77 4.42
C VAL A 9 -4.46 0.47 4.69
N SER A 10 -3.89 1.45 5.37
CA SER A 10 -4.56 2.72 5.61
C SER A 10 -3.64 3.87 5.24
N GLY A 11 -4.22 4.96 4.79
CA GLY A 11 -3.47 6.16 4.42
C GLY A 11 -2.89 6.12 3.02
N LEU A 12 -2.97 5.01 2.31
CA LEU A 12 -2.53 4.93 0.92
C LEU A 12 -3.67 5.38 0.05
N LEU A 13 -3.81 6.71 -0.11
CA LEU A 13 -4.94 7.26 -0.62
C LEU A 13 -4.76 7.81 -1.94
N PHE A 14 -5.59 7.51 -2.86
CA PHE A 14 -5.62 8.20 -4.13
C PHE A 14 -7.02 8.22 -4.70
N GLY A 15 -7.99 8.36 -3.81
CA GLY A 15 -9.33 8.71 -4.20
C GLY A 15 -9.56 10.17 -3.89
N THR A 16 -10.42 10.81 -4.62
CA THR A 16 -10.89 12.13 -4.26
C THR A 16 -12.32 12.00 -3.80
N ASN A 17 -12.70 12.80 -2.79
CA ASN A 17 -14.09 12.83 -2.38
C ASN A 17 -14.88 13.71 -3.35
N GLU A 18 -16.18 13.82 -3.15
CA GLU A 18 -17.04 14.60 -4.03
C GLU A 18 -16.65 16.07 -4.11
N GLU A 19 -15.98 16.57 -3.10
CA GLU A 19 -15.56 17.96 -3.05
C GLU A 19 -14.17 18.17 -3.65
N GLY A 20 -13.58 17.11 -4.17
CA GLY A 20 -12.24 17.18 -4.74
C GLY A 20 -11.13 17.06 -3.73
N GLY A 21 -11.45 16.84 -2.46
CA GLY A 21 -10.46 16.60 -1.43
C GLY A 21 -9.99 15.16 -1.43
N MET A 22 -8.85 14.91 -0.82
CA MET A 22 -8.32 13.56 -0.68
C MET A 22 -8.84 12.94 0.62
N GLU A 23 -9.20 11.68 0.54
CA GLU A 23 -9.71 10.94 1.70
C GLU A 23 -8.76 9.83 2.09
N ASP A 24 -8.68 9.58 3.39
CA ASP A 24 -7.98 8.42 3.89
C ASP A 24 -8.84 7.19 3.63
N ILE A 25 -8.25 6.22 2.95
CA ILE A 25 -8.95 4.98 2.62
C ILE A 25 -8.27 3.85 3.37
N GLU A 26 -9.10 3.03 4.00
CA GLU A 26 -8.60 1.81 4.60
C GLU A 26 -9.07 0.62 3.77
N VAL A 27 -8.14 -0.25 3.43
CA VAL A 27 -8.42 -1.45 2.69
C VAL A 27 -8.08 -2.63 3.59
N ILE A 28 -9.00 -3.57 3.70
CA ILE A 28 -8.77 -4.84 4.40
C ILE A 28 -9.08 -5.93 3.40
N ALA A 29 -8.10 -6.73 3.08
CA ALA A 29 -8.24 -7.73 2.03
C ALA A 29 -7.46 -9.00 2.34
N PRO A 30 -7.97 -10.15 1.93
CA PRO A 30 -7.15 -11.35 1.97
C PRO A 30 -6.05 -11.24 0.93
N GLY A 31 -4.89 -11.79 1.23
CA GLY A 31 -3.77 -11.74 0.33
C GLY A 31 -2.93 -12.99 0.38
N GLU A 32 -1.91 -13.02 -0.47
CA GLU A 32 -0.94 -14.10 -0.51
C GLU A 32 0.42 -13.55 -0.18
N TYR A 33 1.15 -14.28 0.65
CA TYR A 33 2.46 -13.89 1.11
C TYR A 33 3.53 -14.85 0.60
N TYR A 34 4.64 -14.29 0.13
CA TYR A 34 5.79 -15.06 -0.30
C TYR A 34 7.06 -14.41 0.23
N GLN A 35 8.06 -15.23 0.54
CA GLN A 35 9.37 -14.74 0.93
C GLN A 35 10.40 -15.28 -0.05
N LYS A 36 11.26 -14.40 -0.54
CA LYS A 36 12.29 -14.81 -1.50
C LYS A 36 13.48 -13.86 -1.37
N ASN A 37 14.68 -14.45 -1.23
CA ASN A 37 15.93 -13.68 -1.16
C ASN A 37 15.92 -12.60 -0.09
N GLY A 38 15.31 -12.91 1.06
CA GLY A 38 15.25 -11.98 2.18
C GLY A 38 14.23 -10.87 2.03
N LYS A 39 13.44 -10.91 0.97
CA LYS A 39 12.39 -9.91 0.74
C LYS A 39 11.03 -10.54 0.90
N HIS A 40 10.07 -9.72 1.29
CA HIS A 40 8.69 -10.16 1.44
C HIS A 40 7.85 -9.63 0.28
N TYR A 41 6.98 -10.48 -0.23
CA TYR A 41 6.07 -10.14 -1.33
C TYR A 41 4.65 -10.44 -0.88
N VAL A 42 3.76 -9.47 -1.05
CA VAL A 42 2.35 -9.65 -0.69
C VAL A 42 1.49 -9.22 -1.85
N ILE A 43 0.58 -10.09 -2.26
CA ILE A 43 -0.33 -9.82 -3.37
C ILE A 43 -1.74 -9.78 -2.83
N TYR A 44 -2.47 -8.73 -3.15
CA TYR A 44 -3.88 -8.64 -2.79
C TYR A 44 -4.64 -7.84 -3.84
N GLU A 45 -5.96 -8.00 -3.86
CA GLU A 45 -6.81 -7.26 -4.76
C GLU A 45 -7.71 -6.34 -3.97
N GLU A 46 -7.96 -5.15 -4.51
CA GLU A 46 -8.92 -4.23 -3.93
C GLU A 46 -9.96 -3.86 -4.96
N LEU A 47 -11.20 -3.68 -4.51
CA LEU A 47 -12.31 -3.26 -5.34
C LEU A 47 -12.69 -1.86 -4.91
N ALA A 48 -12.57 -0.91 -5.84
CA ALA A 48 -12.93 0.47 -5.53
C ALA A 48 -14.45 0.63 -5.44
N GLU A 49 -15.15 -0.10 -6.28
CA GLU A 49 -16.62 -0.11 -6.31
C GLU A 49 -17.08 -1.49 -6.71
N ALA A 50 -18.32 -1.81 -6.38
CA ALA A 50 -18.86 -3.14 -6.58
C ALA A 50 -18.82 -3.64 -8.02
N GLN A 51 -18.86 -2.73 -8.98
CA GLN A 51 -18.86 -3.10 -10.40
C GLN A 51 -17.55 -2.78 -11.11
N SER A 52 -16.57 -2.29 -10.38
CA SER A 52 -15.28 -1.94 -10.97
C SER A 52 -14.41 -3.17 -11.15
N GLU A 53 -13.48 -3.06 -12.08
CA GLU A 53 -12.45 -4.07 -12.19
C GLU A 53 -11.55 -3.98 -10.95
N PRO A 54 -11.09 -5.12 -10.45
CA PRO A 54 -10.21 -5.09 -9.28
C PRO A 54 -8.88 -4.45 -9.63
N VAL A 55 -8.27 -3.84 -8.62
CA VAL A 55 -6.90 -3.35 -8.71
C VAL A 55 -6.02 -4.36 -8.00
N ARG A 56 -5.09 -4.94 -8.72
CA ARG A 56 -4.18 -5.91 -8.14
C ARG A 56 -2.97 -5.19 -7.58
N ASN A 57 -2.67 -5.46 -6.33
CA ASN A 57 -1.57 -4.83 -5.63
C ASN A 57 -0.47 -5.84 -5.33
N LEU A 58 0.77 -5.41 -5.53
CA LEU A 58 1.94 -6.16 -5.13
C LEU A 58 2.77 -5.29 -4.21
N LEU A 59 2.92 -5.72 -2.97
CA LEU A 59 3.80 -5.07 -2.00
C LEU A 59 5.13 -5.81 -2.03
N ARG A 60 6.22 -5.08 -2.15
CA ARG A 60 7.56 -5.63 -2.02
C ARG A 60 8.23 -4.95 -0.84
N ILE A 61 8.59 -5.73 0.14
CA ILE A 61 9.11 -5.23 1.40
C ILE A 61 10.53 -5.74 1.61
N SER A 62 11.47 -4.82 1.72
CA SER A 62 12.84 -5.18 2.09
C SER A 62 13.18 -4.43 3.37
N SER A 63 14.40 -4.56 3.87
CA SER A 63 14.77 -3.96 5.15
C SER A 63 14.70 -2.43 5.14
N ASP A 64 14.87 -1.82 3.99
CA ASP A 64 14.98 -0.36 3.88
C ASP A 64 14.09 0.26 2.80
N LYS A 65 13.20 -0.52 2.21
CA LYS A 65 12.41 -0.04 1.09
C LYS A 65 11.07 -0.76 1.00
N LEU A 66 10.04 0.00 0.70
CA LEU A 66 8.72 -0.52 0.39
C LEU A 66 8.35 -0.09 -1.03
N SER A 67 7.92 -1.04 -1.86
CA SER A 67 7.39 -0.73 -3.19
C SER A 67 5.97 -1.25 -3.28
N ILE A 68 5.10 -0.48 -3.91
CA ILE A 68 3.71 -0.86 -4.12
C ILE A 68 3.41 -0.71 -5.60
N ARG A 69 3.08 -1.82 -6.25
CA ARG A 69 2.69 -1.83 -7.65
C ARG A 69 1.19 -2.08 -7.75
N LYS A 70 0.51 -1.21 -8.49
CA LYS A 70 -0.93 -1.38 -8.75
C LYS A 70 -1.14 -1.61 -10.23
N ARG A 71 -2.01 -2.56 -10.56
CA ARG A 71 -2.37 -2.90 -11.94
C ARG A 71 -3.86 -3.14 -12.03
N GLY A 72 -4.49 -2.58 -13.05
CA GLY A 72 -5.92 -2.70 -13.31
C GLY A 72 -6.52 -1.37 -13.65
N LEU A 73 -7.60 -1.00 -12.97
CA LEU A 73 -8.23 0.29 -13.16
C LEU A 73 -7.26 1.43 -12.86
N ILE A 74 -6.38 1.21 -11.89
CA ILE A 74 -5.33 2.14 -11.52
C ILE A 74 -4.00 1.45 -11.80
N ASN A 75 -3.07 2.17 -12.45
CA ASN A 75 -1.75 1.64 -12.75
C ASN A 75 -0.69 2.59 -12.24
N THR A 76 0.16 2.09 -11.37
CA THR A 76 1.26 2.88 -10.82
C THR A 76 2.27 1.97 -10.14
N GLU A 77 3.44 2.53 -9.85
CA GLU A 77 4.43 1.88 -9.01
C GLU A 77 4.99 2.96 -8.09
N LEU A 78 4.81 2.76 -6.79
CA LEU A 78 5.21 3.71 -5.77
C LEU A 78 6.39 3.13 -5.00
N GLU A 79 7.40 3.94 -4.75
CA GLU A 79 8.56 3.51 -3.97
C GLU A 79 8.79 4.43 -2.79
N PHE A 80 9.06 3.83 -1.64
CA PHE A 80 9.31 4.54 -0.40
C PHE A 80 10.63 4.06 0.18
N GLU A 81 11.64 4.90 0.06
CA GLU A 81 12.96 4.62 0.63
C GLU A 81 13.44 5.88 1.31
N PRO A 82 13.71 5.84 2.62
CA PRO A 82 14.08 7.05 3.35
C PRO A 82 15.28 7.75 2.74
N GLY A 83 15.16 9.05 2.60
CA GLY A 83 16.22 9.87 2.02
C GLY A 83 16.18 9.99 0.50
N ASN A 84 15.32 9.21 -0.16
CA ASN A 84 15.20 9.27 -1.61
C ASN A 84 13.87 9.88 -2.03
N ALA A 85 13.94 10.64 -3.13
CA ALA A 85 12.74 11.16 -3.77
C ALA A 85 12.53 10.38 -5.07
N THR A 86 11.30 9.97 -5.30
CA THR A 86 10.93 9.23 -6.50
C THR A 86 9.79 9.92 -7.20
N VAL A 87 9.67 9.69 -8.51
CA VAL A 87 8.58 10.21 -9.31
C VAL A 87 7.85 9.02 -9.93
N SER A 88 6.54 9.00 -9.79
CA SER A 88 5.73 7.92 -10.31
C SER A 88 4.58 8.49 -11.13
N HIS A 89 4.18 7.74 -12.15
CA HIS A 89 3.02 8.08 -12.92
C HIS A 89 1.83 7.29 -12.38
N TYR A 90 0.74 7.98 -12.15
CA TYR A 90 -0.47 7.39 -11.58
C TYR A 90 -1.58 7.50 -12.62
N SER A 91 -1.87 6.38 -13.26
CA SER A 91 -2.83 6.35 -14.36
C SER A 91 -4.18 5.86 -13.88
N THR A 92 -5.21 6.67 -14.13
CA THR A 92 -6.59 6.35 -13.75
C THR A 92 -7.49 6.56 -14.96
N PRO A 93 -8.74 6.06 -14.92
CA PRO A 93 -9.70 6.33 -15.99
C PRO A 93 -10.01 7.80 -16.18
N PHE A 94 -9.76 8.62 -15.17
CA PHE A 94 -10.06 10.04 -15.20
C PHE A 94 -8.86 10.90 -15.59
N GLY A 95 -7.72 10.28 -15.85
CA GLY A 95 -6.52 10.99 -16.24
C GLY A 95 -5.30 10.48 -15.54
N ASN A 96 -4.17 11.08 -15.88
CA ASN A 96 -2.88 10.68 -15.34
C ASN A 96 -2.33 11.77 -14.43
N LEU A 97 -1.74 11.35 -13.33
CA LEU A 97 -1.09 12.25 -12.39
C LEU A 97 0.39 11.92 -12.30
N VAL A 98 1.19 12.91 -12.01
CA VAL A 98 2.61 12.71 -11.70
C VAL A 98 2.74 12.88 -10.20
N LEU A 99 3.19 11.81 -9.53
CA LEU A 99 3.35 11.81 -8.09
C LEU A 99 4.83 11.91 -7.74
N GLY A 100 5.16 12.87 -6.91
CA GLY A 100 6.48 12.96 -6.31
C GLY A 100 6.40 12.47 -4.87
N ILE A 101 7.26 11.54 -4.51
CA ILE A 101 7.26 10.94 -3.19
C ILE A 101 8.65 11.07 -2.60
N ARG A 102 8.70 11.66 -1.40
CA ARG A 102 9.94 11.72 -0.62
C ARG A 102 9.64 11.05 0.72
N ALA A 103 10.11 9.84 0.89
CA ALA A 103 9.93 9.13 2.14
C ALA A 103 10.84 9.75 3.21
N LYS A 104 10.27 10.07 4.35
CA LYS A 104 10.99 10.63 5.47
C LYS A 104 11.35 9.56 6.47
N GLU A 105 10.45 8.64 6.71
CA GLU A 105 10.64 7.57 7.68
C GLU A 105 9.94 6.31 7.21
N LEU A 106 10.60 5.19 7.41
CA LEU A 106 10.06 3.89 7.10
C LEU A 106 10.41 2.98 8.26
N LYS A 107 9.38 2.44 8.92
CA LYS A 107 9.56 1.50 10.01
C LYS A 107 8.94 0.18 9.60
N ILE A 108 9.71 -0.88 9.69
CA ILE A 108 9.25 -2.23 9.38
C ILE A 108 9.49 -3.08 10.62
N GLN A 109 8.42 -3.63 11.17
CA GLN A 109 8.49 -4.50 12.31
C GLN A 109 8.08 -5.90 11.87
N GLU A 110 9.03 -6.82 11.88
CA GLU A 110 8.78 -8.20 11.51
C GLU A 110 8.58 -9.03 12.78
N GLU A 111 7.43 -9.69 12.85
CA GLU A 111 7.11 -10.61 13.91
C GLU A 111 6.83 -11.95 13.25
N GLU A 112 6.77 -13.02 14.03
CA GLU A 112 6.60 -14.36 13.51
C GLU A 112 5.37 -14.51 12.60
N LYS A 113 4.27 -13.89 12.97
CA LYS A 113 3.01 -14.01 12.23
C LYS A 113 2.45 -12.70 11.73
N ARG A 114 3.24 -11.66 11.75
CA ARG A 114 2.77 -10.34 11.40
C ARG A 114 3.92 -9.43 10.97
N ILE A 115 3.65 -8.61 9.98
CA ILE A 115 4.58 -7.55 9.56
C ILE A 115 3.81 -6.24 9.65
N LYS A 116 4.39 -5.26 10.33
CA LYS A 116 3.82 -3.93 10.41
C LYS A 116 4.74 -2.95 9.72
N ILE A 117 4.18 -2.09 8.92
CA ILE A 117 4.94 -1.09 8.18
C ILE A 117 4.31 0.28 8.41
N ASP A 118 5.13 1.24 8.80
CA ASP A 118 4.71 2.63 8.94
C ASP A 118 5.60 3.49 8.07
N VAL A 119 4.99 4.33 7.24
CA VAL A 119 5.72 5.23 6.34
C VAL A 119 5.22 6.64 6.52
N GLU A 120 6.16 7.57 6.67
CA GLU A 120 5.87 8.99 6.60
C GLU A 120 6.54 9.53 5.35
N TYR A 121 5.80 10.25 4.52
CA TYR A 121 6.35 10.79 3.28
C TYR A 121 5.69 12.12 2.90
N ALA A 122 6.43 12.91 2.12
CA ALA A 122 5.90 14.13 1.52
C ALA A 122 5.38 13.77 0.13
N LEU A 123 4.20 14.24 -0.19
CA LEU A 123 3.56 13.99 -1.48
C LEU A 123 3.46 15.26 -2.30
N GLU A 124 3.87 15.16 -3.57
CA GLU A 124 3.62 16.18 -4.57
C GLU A 124 2.74 15.56 -5.65
N VAL A 125 1.81 16.36 -6.15
CA VAL A 125 0.96 15.94 -7.26
C VAL A 125 1.11 16.98 -8.36
N ASN A 126 1.53 16.54 -9.54
CA ASN A 126 1.79 17.42 -10.68
C ASN A 126 2.71 18.58 -10.30
N TYR A 127 3.78 18.23 -9.56
CA TYR A 127 4.84 19.14 -9.12
C TYR A 127 4.43 20.15 -8.05
N GLU A 128 3.25 20.00 -7.45
CA GLU A 128 2.85 20.83 -6.33
C GLU A 128 2.83 20.02 -5.04
N HIS A 129 3.40 20.58 -3.99
CA HIS A 129 3.37 19.92 -2.68
C HIS A 129 1.93 19.90 -2.16
N ILE A 130 1.47 18.71 -1.81
CA ILE A 130 0.12 18.53 -1.28
C ILE A 130 0.13 18.45 0.23
N SER A 131 0.84 17.47 0.78
CA SER A 131 0.92 17.32 2.23
C SER A 131 1.95 16.29 2.62
N ASN A 132 2.14 16.17 3.92
CA ASN A 132 2.83 15.03 4.50
C ASN A 132 1.78 13.95 4.71
N CYS A 133 2.11 12.75 4.35
CA CYS A 133 1.20 11.61 4.39
C CYS A 133 1.78 10.48 5.22
N TYR A 134 0.88 9.65 5.73
CA TYR A 134 1.26 8.50 6.54
C TYR A 134 0.57 7.26 6.01
N ILE A 135 1.32 6.19 5.82
CA ILE A 135 0.77 4.90 5.43
C ILE A 135 1.03 3.91 6.54
N LYS A 136 0.01 3.13 6.88
CA LYS A 136 0.15 2.03 7.81
C LYS A 136 -0.28 0.76 7.10
N ILE A 137 0.57 -0.26 7.13
CA ILE A 137 0.27 -1.54 6.53
C ILE A 137 0.49 -2.61 7.57
N GLN A 138 -0.44 -3.55 7.64
CA GLN A 138 -0.28 -4.73 8.49
C GLN A 138 -0.56 -5.95 7.62
N VAL A 139 0.36 -6.89 7.66
CA VAL A 139 0.21 -8.19 7.01
C VAL A 139 0.22 -9.22 8.11
N GLN A 140 -0.87 -9.95 8.25
CA GLN A 140 -1.01 -10.89 9.35
C GLN A 140 -1.42 -12.27 8.85
N SER A 141 -0.79 -13.29 9.40
CA SER A 141 -1.11 -14.67 9.07
C SER A 141 -2.53 -14.99 9.51
N LYS A 142 -3.30 -15.61 8.62
CA LYS A 142 -4.67 -16.00 8.95
C LYS A 142 -4.74 -17.09 9.99
N GLU A 143 -3.73 -17.94 10.06
CA GLU A 143 -3.73 -19.00 11.05
C GLU A 143 -3.74 -18.49 12.48
N GLY A 144 -3.23 -17.31 12.71
CA GLY A 144 -3.23 -16.72 14.04
C GLY A 144 -4.52 -16.01 14.39
N GLN A 145 -5.50 -16.02 13.51
CA GLN A 145 -6.74 -15.28 13.71
C GLN A 145 -8.01 -16.08 13.80
N ASP A 146 -7.99 -17.32 13.39
CA ASP A 146 -9.21 -18.10 13.31
C ASP A 146 -9.92 -18.20 14.65
N PHE A 147 -9.17 -18.31 15.71
CA PHE A 147 -9.78 -18.41 17.02
C PHE A 147 -10.56 -17.17 17.42
N SER A 148 -10.17 -16.03 16.93
CA SER A 148 -10.83 -14.79 17.30
C SER A 148 -12.20 -14.69 16.65
N LEU A 149 -12.37 -15.39 15.55
CA LEU A 149 -13.61 -15.36 14.80
C LEU A 149 -14.65 -16.30 15.34
N THR A 150 -14.23 -17.28 16.11
CA THR A 150 -15.15 -18.26 16.67
C THR A 150 -15.76 -17.79 17.95
N SER A 151 -15.26 -16.73 18.48
CA SER A 151 -15.82 -16.18 19.70
C SER A 151 -17.09 -15.41 19.45
#